data_f32457c28e7714d6a7676a5dcad5cb41
#
_entry.id   f32457c28e7714d6a7676a5dcad5cb41
#
_cell.length_a   1.000
_cell.length_b   1.000
_cell.length_c   1.000
_cell.angle_alpha   90.00
_cell.angle_beta   90.00
_cell.angle_gamma   90.00
#
_symmetry.space_group_name_H-M   'P 1'
#
loop_
_entity.id
_entity.type
_entity.pdbx_description
1 polymer ?
#
loop_
_entity_poly.entity_id
_entity_poly.type
_entity_poly.pdbx_seq_one_letter_code
_entity_poly.pdbx_strand_id
1 'polypeptide(L)'
;MEHRCGRAQEDKMDEVYDISEAARLFGITPGGVRYYESLGLIRPARSESGRRKYSVTDLQSLMFLRSVRARGLSPEEIREYFHCDSCRSLEDVGRFMAAKAQEMRRQAAYYKMLAQHTQWLGEALSRAQAQSGRLMPVTTQEYYVLCSKPLFGKGAAQQKLLARWIASAPICTMLRVAYMEEREITLRQIGFAIRKADADCLDLPLRDQAVVIPAAPSYEMILRVANSERFGLSDEEYQSIYRQVRQVSGWKSIRVSSTNIYTHQADGVRGKFYQIWANPVKLS
;
A
#
# COMPACT_ATOMS: atom_id res chain seq x y z
N MET A 1 -10.90 15.93 61.39
CA MET A 1 -11.62 15.81 60.12
C MET A 1 -11.15 14.55 59.44
N GLU A 2 -11.73 13.41 59.77
CA GLU A 2 -11.37 12.13 59.25
C GLU A 2 -12.13 11.90 57.92
N HIS A 3 -11.36 11.68 56.86
CA HIS A 3 -11.92 11.37 55.53
C HIS A 3 -12.55 9.97 55.53
N ARG A 4 -13.85 9.89 55.56
CA ARG A 4 -14.64 8.75 55.15
C ARG A 4 -14.49 8.53 53.63
N CYS A 5 -13.43 7.86 53.23
CA CYS A 5 -13.31 7.34 51.88
C CYS A 5 -13.00 5.83 51.99
N GLY A 6 -14.00 5.01 52.09
CA GLY A 6 -13.72 3.60 52.28
C GLY A 6 -14.95 2.68 52.44
N ARG A 7 -16.04 2.88 51.72
CA ARG A 7 -17.14 1.88 51.69
C ARG A 7 -17.97 1.84 50.39
N ALA A 8 -17.60 2.54 49.35
CA ALA A 8 -18.39 2.55 48.12
C ALA A 8 -17.79 1.66 46.99
N GLN A 9 -16.75 0.89 47.25
CA GLN A 9 -16.01 0.18 46.20
C GLN A 9 -16.08 -1.35 46.28
N GLU A 10 -16.62 -1.93 47.37
CA GLU A 10 -16.75 -3.39 47.51
C GLU A 10 -18.07 -3.96 46.91
N ASP A 11 -19.15 -3.18 46.81
CA ASP A 11 -20.47 -3.70 46.38
C ASP A 11 -20.68 -3.77 44.84
N LYS A 12 -19.68 -3.39 44.00
CA LYS A 12 -19.81 -3.42 42.53
C LYS A 12 -19.10 -4.58 41.84
N MET A 13 -18.43 -5.47 42.57
CA MET A 13 -17.73 -6.61 42.00
C MET A 13 -18.61 -7.84 41.75
N ASP A 14 -19.86 -7.83 42.17
CA ASP A 14 -20.79 -8.95 42.00
C ASP A 14 -21.66 -8.90 40.74
N GLU A 15 -21.48 -7.87 39.90
CA GLU A 15 -22.17 -7.80 38.60
C GLU A 15 -21.61 -8.88 37.66
N VAL A 16 -22.52 -9.75 37.20
CA VAL A 16 -22.17 -10.81 36.25
C VAL A 16 -23.00 -10.66 34.99
N TYR A 17 -22.37 -10.88 33.87
CA TYR A 17 -22.95 -10.67 32.54
C TYR A 17 -23.04 -12.01 31.80
N ASP A 18 -24.04 -12.16 30.94
CA ASP A 18 -24.06 -13.28 30.01
C ASP A 18 -23.22 -12.99 28.78
N ILE A 19 -23.00 -14.02 27.94
CA ILE A 19 -22.14 -13.88 26.74
C ILE A 19 -22.66 -12.86 25.74
N SER A 20 -23.99 -12.69 25.65
CA SER A 20 -24.60 -11.76 24.69
C SER A 20 -24.45 -10.32 25.16
N GLU A 21 -24.55 -10.11 26.47
CA GLU A 21 -24.29 -8.81 27.10
C GLU A 21 -22.84 -8.41 26.97
N ALA A 22 -21.90 -9.32 27.33
CA ALA A 22 -20.48 -9.08 27.17
C ALA A 22 -20.11 -8.79 25.70
N ALA A 23 -20.59 -9.59 24.75
CA ALA A 23 -20.34 -9.41 23.33
C ALA A 23 -20.84 -8.04 22.82
N ARG A 24 -22.05 -7.64 23.22
CA ARG A 24 -22.67 -6.37 22.85
C ARG A 24 -21.88 -5.17 23.38
N LEU A 25 -21.44 -5.20 24.64
CA LEU A 25 -20.66 -4.13 25.26
C LEU A 25 -19.35 -3.87 24.51
N PHE A 26 -18.71 -4.91 24.00
CA PHE A 26 -17.42 -4.78 23.29
C PHE A 26 -17.54 -4.74 21.77
N GLY A 27 -18.75 -4.78 21.22
CA GLY A 27 -18.97 -4.75 19.77
C GLY A 27 -18.32 -5.93 19.05
N ILE A 28 -18.35 -7.12 19.68
CA ILE A 28 -17.87 -8.39 19.12
C ILE A 28 -19.01 -9.40 19.10
N THR A 29 -18.82 -10.50 18.37
CA THR A 29 -19.84 -11.56 18.36
C THR A 29 -19.69 -12.48 19.58
N PRO A 30 -20.75 -13.17 20.03
CA PRO A 30 -20.61 -14.24 21.04
C PRO A 30 -19.60 -15.33 20.64
N GLY A 31 -19.46 -15.59 19.34
CA GLY A 31 -18.42 -16.46 18.79
C GLY A 31 -17.00 -15.93 19.05
N GLY A 32 -16.79 -14.61 18.91
CA GLY A 32 -15.54 -13.94 19.25
C GLY A 32 -15.17 -14.06 20.72
N VAL A 33 -16.14 -13.91 21.62
CA VAL A 33 -15.92 -14.13 23.07
C VAL A 33 -15.51 -15.57 23.35
N ARG A 34 -16.21 -16.56 22.77
CA ARG A 34 -15.83 -17.99 22.90
C ARG A 34 -14.47 -18.29 22.34
N TYR A 35 -14.07 -17.63 21.25
CA TYR A 35 -12.73 -17.79 20.69
C TYR A 35 -11.66 -17.31 21.65
N TYR A 36 -11.82 -16.17 22.30
CA TYR A 36 -10.90 -15.71 23.34
C TYR A 36 -10.86 -16.64 24.55
N GLU A 37 -12.01 -17.22 24.93
CA GLU A 37 -12.08 -18.28 25.98
C GLU A 37 -11.29 -19.51 25.54
N SER A 38 -11.46 -19.98 24.29
CA SER A 38 -10.72 -21.16 23.78
C SER A 38 -9.20 -20.97 23.74
N LEU A 39 -8.75 -19.72 23.62
CA LEU A 39 -7.33 -19.36 23.70
C LEU A 39 -6.83 -19.18 25.13
N GLY A 40 -7.71 -19.32 26.13
CA GLY A 40 -7.37 -19.12 27.55
C GLY A 40 -7.17 -17.67 27.96
N LEU A 41 -7.52 -16.71 27.09
CA LEU A 41 -7.38 -15.27 27.31
C LEU A 41 -8.42 -14.69 28.30
N ILE A 42 -9.56 -15.37 28.44
CA ILE A 42 -10.60 -15.12 29.45
C ILE A 42 -11.07 -16.46 30.02
N ARG A 43 -11.49 -16.47 31.27
CA ARG A 43 -11.92 -17.69 31.98
C ARG A 43 -13.18 -17.45 32.78
N PRO A 44 -14.37 -17.33 32.11
CA PRO A 44 -15.61 -17.02 32.78
C PRO A 44 -16.02 -18.14 33.72
N ALA A 45 -16.60 -17.77 34.85
CA ALA A 45 -17.23 -18.73 35.78
C ALA A 45 -18.45 -19.39 35.11
N ARG A 46 -18.90 -20.51 35.67
CA ARG A 46 -20.16 -21.18 35.32
C ARG A 46 -21.14 -21.08 36.45
N SER A 47 -22.38 -20.76 36.13
CA SER A 47 -23.49 -20.85 37.10
C SER A 47 -23.79 -22.32 37.45
N GLU A 48 -24.60 -22.55 38.48
CA GLU A 48 -25.12 -23.88 38.84
C GLU A 48 -25.82 -24.59 37.66
N SER A 49 -26.46 -23.83 36.78
CA SER A 49 -27.09 -24.31 35.54
C SER A 49 -26.08 -24.56 34.39
N GLY A 50 -24.77 -24.43 34.62
CA GLY A 50 -23.73 -24.63 33.62
C GLY A 50 -23.52 -23.49 32.65
N ARG A 51 -24.29 -22.39 32.76
CA ARG A 51 -24.18 -21.21 31.88
C ARG A 51 -22.97 -20.37 32.24
N ARG A 52 -22.28 -19.82 31.22
CA ARG A 52 -21.15 -18.91 31.40
C ARG A 52 -21.59 -17.59 32.03
N LYS A 53 -20.81 -17.14 33.00
CA LYS A 53 -20.98 -15.86 33.68
C LYS A 53 -19.67 -15.09 33.64
N TYR A 54 -19.74 -13.89 33.10
CA TYR A 54 -18.57 -13.01 32.92
C TYR A 54 -18.58 -11.97 34.03
N SER A 55 -17.57 -11.94 34.85
CA SER A 55 -17.36 -10.95 35.90
C SER A 55 -16.87 -9.62 35.32
N VAL A 56 -16.86 -8.57 36.14
CA VAL A 56 -16.24 -7.29 35.81
C VAL A 56 -14.76 -7.50 35.42
N THR A 57 -14.04 -8.41 36.06
CA THR A 57 -12.65 -8.74 35.71
C THR A 57 -12.54 -9.36 34.33
N ASP A 58 -13.48 -10.23 33.94
CA ASP A 58 -13.51 -10.77 32.57
C ASP A 58 -13.79 -9.66 31.54
N LEU A 59 -14.66 -8.71 31.87
CA LEU A 59 -14.91 -7.55 31.02
C LEU A 59 -13.69 -6.64 30.88
N GLN A 60 -12.92 -6.43 31.95
CA GLN A 60 -11.64 -5.73 31.91
C GLN A 60 -10.64 -6.45 30.98
N SER A 61 -10.60 -7.77 31.05
CA SER A 61 -9.77 -8.61 30.15
C SER A 61 -10.21 -8.46 28.69
N LEU A 62 -11.53 -8.45 28.41
CA LEU A 62 -12.06 -8.18 27.08
C LEU A 62 -11.72 -6.77 26.58
N MET A 63 -11.74 -5.76 27.44
CA MET A 63 -11.32 -4.40 27.09
C MET A 63 -9.83 -4.35 26.74
N PHE A 64 -8.98 -5.01 27.52
CA PHE A 64 -7.57 -5.16 27.23
C PHE A 64 -7.35 -5.84 25.88
N LEU A 65 -8.01 -6.99 25.64
CA LEU A 65 -7.94 -7.73 24.38
C LEU A 65 -8.35 -6.85 23.18
N ARG A 66 -9.46 -6.11 23.30
CA ARG A 66 -9.89 -5.17 22.28
C ARG A 66 -8.83 -4.10 22.02
N SER A 67 -8.23 -3.55 23.06
CA SER A 67 -7.18 -2.54 22.98
C SER A 67 -5.93 -3.04 22.24
N VAL A 68 -5.46 -4.24 22.53
CA VAL A 68 -4.28 -4.81 21.85
C VAL A 68 -4.62 -5.27 20.42
N ARG A 69 -5.83 -5.80 20.19
CA ARG A 69 -6.31 -6.12 18.84
C ARG A 69 -6.39 -4.87 17.94
N ALA A 70 -6.85 -3.74 18.48
CA ALA A 70 -6.86 -2.45 17.76
C ALA A 70 -5.45 -2.00 17.35
N ARG A 71 -4.41 -2.47 18.02
CA ARG A 71 -2.99 -2.26 17.66
C ARG A 71 -2.47 -3.29 16.65
N GLY A 72 -3.36 -4.09 16.03
CA GLY A 72 -2.98 -5.05 15.00
C GLY A 72 -2.35 -6.35 15.51
N LEU A 73 -2.42 -6.65 16.81
CA LEU A 73 -1.92 -7.91 17.33
C LEU A 73 -2.87 -9.07 16.98
N SER A 74 -2.30 -10.20 16.55
CA SER A 74 -3.08 -11.44 16.40
C SER A 74 -3.41 -12.04 17.78
N PRO A 75 -4.45 -12.89 17.88
CA PRO A 75 -4.73 -13.59 19.14
C PRO A 75 -3.56 -14.46 19.64
N GLU A 76 -2.79 -15.04 18.72
CA GLU A 76 -1.60 -15.82 18.98
C GLU A 76 -0.48 -14.95 19.58
N GLU A 77 -0.24 -13.76 18.99
CA GLU A 77 0.72 -12.79 19.53
C GLU A 77 0.29 -12.29 20.91
N ILE A 78 -1.02 -12.07 21.13
CA ILE A 78 -1.54 -11.66 22.45
C ILE A 78 -1.25 -12.76 23.49
N ARG A 79 -1.49 -14.02 23.15
CA ARG A 79 -1.18 -15.14 24.04
C ARG A 79 0.31 -15.22 24.32
N GLU A 80 1.16 -15.12 23.30
CA GLU A 80 2.61 -15.21 23.42
C GLU A 80 3.21 -14.11 24.30
N TYR A 81 2.74 -12.88 24.15
CA TYR A 81 3.36 -11.71 24.80
C TYR A 81 2.70 -11.32 26.13
N PHE A 82 1.44 -11.70 26.35
CA PHE A 82 0.66 -11.22 27.51
C PHE A 82 0.03 -12.32 28.37
N HIS A 83 0.00 -13.58 27.93
CA HIS A 83 -0.69 -14.68 28.62
C HIS A 83 0.12 -15.96 28.67
N CYS A 84 1.43 -15.90 28.63
CA CYS A 84 2.29 -17.06 28.68
C CYS A 84 2.83 -17.26 30.12
N ASP A 85 2.90 -18.51 30.59
CA ASP A 85 3.53 -18.86 31.88
C ASP A 85 5.04 -18.55 31.90
N SER A 86 5.65 -18.37 30.73
CA SER A 86 6.99 -17.84 30.53
C SER A 86 6.90 -16.37 30.12
N CYS A 87 6.52 -15.48 31.04
CA CYS A 87 6.41 -14.05 30.79
C CYS A 87 7.66 -13.52 30.12
N ARG A 88 7.48 -12.95 28.93
CA ARG A 88 8.52 -12.15 28.29
C ARG A 88 8.84 -10.92 29.14
N SER A 89 10.08 -10.47 29.12
CA SER A 89 10.46 -9.27 29.84
C SER A 89 9.67 -8.04 29.34
N LEU A 90 9.46 -7.04 30.19
CA LEU A 90 8.85 -5.77 29.78
C LEU A 90 9.62 -5.13 28.62
N GLU A 91 10.93 -5.37 28.55
CA GLU A 91 11.78 -4.91 27.45
C GLU A 91 11.42 -5.60 26.13
N ASP A 92 11.16 -6.92 26.15
CA ASP A 92 10.72 -7.67 24.95
C ASP A 92 9.37 -7.18 24.46
N VAL A 93 8.41 -6.96 25.38
CA VAL A 93 7.11 -6.37 25.05
C VAL A 93 7.27 -4.97 24.47
N GLY A 94 8.15 -4.15 25.04
CA GLY A 94 8.45 -2.81 24.54
C GLY A 94 9.02 -2.83 23.12
N ARG A 95 9.98 -3.70 22.84
CA ARG A 95 10.56 -3.88 21.50
C ARG A 95 9.51 -4.35 20.49
N PHE A 96 8.68 -5.31 20.87
CA PHE A 96 7.58 -5.81 20.04
C PHE A 96 6.56 -4.70 19.70
N MET A 97 6.14 -3.91 20.69
CA MET A 97 5.22 -2.79 20.47
C MET A 97 5.83 -1.69 19.61
N ALA A 98 7.13 -1.42 19.75
CA ALA A 98 7.83 -0.48 18.87
C ALA A 98 7.84 -0.95 17.40
N ALA A 99 8.09 -2.25 17.17
CA ALA A 99 8.01 -2.83 15.82
C ALA A 99 6.59 -2.76 15.23
N LYS A 100 5.56 -3.05 16.02
CA LYS A 100 4.15 -2.90 15.59
C LYS A 100 3.80 -1.44 15.25
N ALA A 101 4.26 -0.50 16.06
CA ALA A 101 4.04 0.93 15.79
C ALA A 101 4.72 1.36 14.48
N GLN A 102 5.92 0.84 14.19
CA GLN A 102 6.60 1.11 12.92
C GLN A 102 5.85 0.53 11.73
N GLU A 103 5.35 -0.70 11.85
CA GLU A 103 4.51 -1.31 10.80
C GLU A 103 3.24 -0.50 10.52
N MET A 104 2.53 -0.07 11.58
CA MET A 104 1.35 0.80 11.42
C MET A 104 1.68 2.13 10.74
N ARG A 105 2.84 2.72 11.04
CA ARG A 105 3.28 3.96 10.35
C ARG A 105 3.53 3.71 8.86
N ARG A 106 4.14 2.57 8.50
CA ARG A 106 4.32 2.18 7.08
C ARG A 106 2.99 2.00 6.37
N GLN A 107 2.04 1.31 7.00
CA GLN A 107 0.69 1.15 6.44
C GLN A 107 -0.03 2.48 6.28
N ALA A 108 0.05 3.37 7.27
CA ALA A 108 -0.54 4.70 7.20
C ALA A 108 0.08 5.53 6.06
N ALA A 109 1.39 5.47 5.89
CA ALA A 109 2.10 6.13 4.79
C ALA A 109 1.64 5.58 3.42
N TYR A 110 1.53 4.25 3.30
CA TYR A 110 1.02 3.62 2.08
C TYR A 110 -0.41 4.05 1.75
N TYR A 111 -1.33 4.03 2.72
CA TYR A 111 -2.71 4.47 2.49
C TYR A 111 -2.81 5.95 2.13
N LYS A 112 -1.95 6.80 2.71
CA LYS A 112 -1.87 8.22 2.33
C LYS A 112 -1.44 8.37 0.86
N MET A 113 -0.41 7.65 0.44
CA MET A 113 0.04 7.65 -0.96
C MET A 113 -1.04 7.09 -1.90
N LEU A 114 -1.71 6.02 -1.49
CA LEU A 114 -2.79 5.41 -2.26
C LEU A 114 -3.96 6.39 -2.46
N ALA A 115 -4.35 7.12 -1.42
CA ALA A 115 -5.39 8.15 -1.52
C ALA A 115 -4.99 9.27 -2.51
N GLN A 116 -3.74 9.76 -2.43
CA GLN A 116 -3.21 10.77 -3.35
C GLN A 116 -3.16 10.25 -4.79
N HIS A 117 -2.73 9.00 -4.99
CA HIS A 117 -2.70 8.37 -6.31
C HIS A 117 -4.12 8.21 -6.88
N THR A 118 -5.08 7.80 -6.05
CA THR A 118 -6.48 7.63 -6.48
C THR A 118 -7.10 8.97 -6.89
N GLN A 119 -6.86 10.03 -6.13
CA GLN A 119 -7.29 11.38 -6.49
C GLN A 119 -6.65 11.82 -7.81
N TRP A 120 -5.33 11.69 -7.92
CA TRP A 120 -4.60 12.02 -9.16
C TRP A 120 -5.14 11.25 -10.36
N LEU A 121 -5.45 9.95 -10.21
CA LEU A 121 -6.02 9.13 -11.29
C LEU A 121 -7.38 9.68 -11.76
N GLY A 122 -8.25 10.06 -10.85
CA GLY A 122 -9.54 10.70 -11.19
C GLY A 122 -9.35 11.99 -12.01
N GLU A 123 -8.42 12.85 -11.58
CA GLU A 123 -8.06 14.08 -12.29
C GLU A 123 -7.42 13.80 -13.67
N ALA A 124 -6.53 12.79 -13.75
CA ALA A 124 -5.89 12.39 -14.99
C ALA A 124 -6.89 11.86 -16.02
N LEU A 125 -7.85 11.04 -15.60
CA LEU A 125 -8.91 10.51 -16.46
C LEU A 125 -9.84 11.63 -16.95
N SER A 126 -10.20 12.58 -16.10
CA SER A 126 -10.98 13.76 -16.49
C SER A 126 -10.24 14.61 -17.53
N ARG A 127 -8.94 14.84 -17.32
CA ARG A 127 -8.09 15.54 -18.31
C ARG A 127 -8.00 14.77 -19.63
N ALA A 128 -7.85 13.44 -19.58
CA ALA A 128 -7.80 12.60 -20.78
C ALA A 128 -9.08 12.65 -21.60
N GLN A 129 -10.22 12.75 -20.94
CA GLN A 129 -11.51 12.88 -21.61
C GLN A 129 -11.62 14.21 -22.37
N ALA A 130 -11.14 15.30 -21.76
CA ALA A 130 -11.21 16.65 -22.36
C ALA A 130 -10.09 16.92 -23.37
N GLN A 131 -8.87 16.40 -23.16
CA GLN A 131 -7.66 16.83 -23.86
C GLN A 131 -6.67 15.68 -24.07
N SER A 132 -7.14 14.51 -24.56
CA SER A 132 -6.25 13.37 -24.83
C SER A 132 -5.12 13.75 -25.79
N GLY A 133 -3.89 13.39 -25.44
CA GLY A 133 -2.71 13.62 -26.25
C GLY A 133 -2.16 15.06 -26.22
N ARG A 134 -2.70 15.95 -25.38
CA ARG A 134 -2.15 17.30 -25.20
C ARG A 134 -0.88 17.25 -24.35
N LEU A 135 0.20 17.84 -24.88
CA LEU A 135 1.47 18.00 -24.16
C LEU A 135 1.38 19.14 -23.13
N MET A 136 1.88 18.88 -21.93
CA MET A 136 2.00 19.87 -20.86
C MET A 136 3.44 19.87 -20.34
N PRO A 137 4.09 21.04 -20.18
CA PRO A 137 5.40 21.10 -19.57
C PRO A 137 5.31 20.76 -18.08
N VAL A 138 6.19 19.87 -17.61
CA VAL A 138 6.28 19.43 -16.21
C VAL A 138 7.75 19.24 -15.83
N THR A 139 8.03 19.15 -14.54
CA THR A 139 9.29 18.61 -14.05
C THR A 139 9.02 17.23 -13.47
N THR A 140 9.61 16.18 -14.03
CA THR A 140 9.50 14.83 -13.47
C THR A 140 10.24 14.74 -12.16
N GLN A 141 9.78 13.84 -11.30
CA GLN A 141 10.47 13.49 -10.07
C GLN A 141 11.55 12.43 -10.33
N GLU A 142 12.36 12.17 -9.33
CA GLU A 142 13.33 11.09 -9.37
C GLU A 142 12.67 9.73 -9.17
N TYR A 143 13.00 8.77 -10.01
CA TYR A 143 12.46 7.42 -9.98
C TYR A 143 13.56 6.36 -9.82
N TYR A 144 13.27 5.36 -9.03
CA TYR A 144 13.95 4.08 -9.12
C TYR A 144 13.26 3.20 -10.15
N VAL A 145 14.03 2.59 -11.04
CA VAL A 145 13.54 1.65 -12.06
C VAL A 145 14.27 0.34 -11.93
N LEU A 146 13.53 -0.71 -11.65
CA LEU A 146 14.03 -2.07 -11.58
C LEU A 146 13.76 -2.77 -12.91
N CYS A 147 14.80 -2.85 -13.76
CA CYS A 147 14.75 -3.59 -15.02
C CYS A 147 15.14 -5.05 -14.79
N SER A 148 14.41 -5.97 -15.37
CA SER A 148 14.69 -7.39 -15.28
C SER A 148 14.49 -8.08 -16.64
N LYS A 149 15.41 -8.97 -16.99
CA LYS A 149 15.27 -9.86 -18.16
C LYS A 149 15.42 -11.32 -17.67
N PRO A 150 14.36 -12.13 -17.69
CA PRO A 150 12.98 -11.79 -18.05
C PRO A 150 12.32 -10.85 -17.05
N LEU A 151 11.25 -10.12 -17.48
CA LEU A 151 10.61 -9.04 -16.72
C LEU A 151 10.24 -9.42 -15.27
N PHE A 152 9.76 -10.64 -15.04
CA PHE A 152 9.38 -11.13 -13.71
C PHE A 152 10.50 -11.92 -13.01
N GLY A 153 11.71 -11.97 -13.59
CA GLY A 153 12.83 -12.70 -13.02
C GLY A 153 12.64 -14.22 -12.97
N LYS A 154 13.73 -14.98 -12.86
CA LYS A 154 13.66 -16.45 -12.69
C LYS A 154 14.32 -16.92 -11.38
N GLY A 155 15.20 -16.13 -10.80
CA GLY A 155 15.87 -16.46 -9.54
C GLY A 155 15.03 -16.13 -8.31
N ALA A 156 15.02 -16.99 -7.28
CA ALA A 156 14.21 -16.80 -6.07
C ALA A 156 14.46 -15.45 -5.38
N ALA A 157 15.71 -14.98 -5.31
CA ALA A 157 16.05 -13.68 -4.72
C ALA A 157 15.45 -12.50 -5.51
N GLN A 158 15.47 -12.58 -6.84
CA GLN A 158 14.88 -11.57 -7.72
C GLN A 158 13.36 -11.57 -7.67
N GLN A 159 12.74 -12.74 -7.64
CA GLN A 159 11.29 -12.86 -7.46
C GLN A 159 10.83 -12.29 -6.12
N LYS A 160 11.57 -12.54 -5.03
CA LYS A 160 11.28 -11.96 -3.72
C LYS A 160 11.40 -10.44 -3.71
N LEU A 161 12.40 -9.88 -4.40
CA LEU A 161 12.56 -8.44 -4.56
C LEU A 161 11.39 -7.84 -5.34
N LEU A 162 11.06 -8.41 -6.50
CA LEU A 162 9.96 -7.98 -7.36
C LEU A 162 8.61 -8.07 -6.64
N ALA A 163 8.36 -9.15 -5.88
CA ALA A 163 7.13 -9.32 -5.12
C ALA A 163 6.91 -8.17 -4.12
N ARG A 164 7.96 -7.70 -3.45
CA ARG A 164 7.87 -6.55 -2.54
C ARG A 164 7.54 -5.24 -3.26
N TRP A 165 8.12 -5.03 -4.44
CA TRP A 165 7.82 -3.86 -5.27
C TRP A 165 6.38 -3.91 -5.79
N ILE A 166 5.97 -5.06 -6.34
CA ILE A 166 4.61 -5.27 -6.88
C ILE A 166 3.54 -5.15 -5.79
N ALA A 167 3.84 -5.56 -4.56
CA ALA A 167 2.92 -5.43 -3.42
C ALA A 167 2.61 -3.96 -3.06
N SER A 168 3.44 -3.00 -3.50
CA SER A 168 3.17 -1.57 -3.32
C SER A 168 2.38 -0.94 -4.47
N ALA A 169 1.87 -1.74 -5.43
CA ALA A 169 1.00 -1.22 -6.48
C ALA A 169 -0.27 -0.56 -5.87
N PRO A 170 -0.79 0.51 -6.47
CA PRO A 170 -0.37 1.13 -7.73
C PRO A 170 0.76 2.18 -7.60
N ILE A 171 1.35 2.37 -6.42
CA ILE A 171 2.45 3.33 -6.20
C ILE A 171 3.69 2.88 -7.00
N CYS A 172 4.00 1.58 -6.95
CA CYS A 172 4.89 0.95 -7.92
C CYS A 172 4.12 0.63 -9.19
N THR A 173 4.62 1.04 -10.34
CA THR A 173 3.99 0.83 -11.65
C THR A 173 4.94 0.19 -12.64
N MET A 174 4.36 -0.44 -13.67
CA MET A 174 5.15 -0.96 -14.78
C MET A 174 5.45 0.17 -15.77
N LEU A 175 6.72 0.48 -15.94
CA LEU A 175 7.21 1.53 -16.82
C LEU A 175 7.81 0.93 -18.09
N ARG A 176 7.48 1.49 -19.23
CA ARG A 176 8.15 1.26 -20.51
C ARG A 176 8.94 2.50 -20.86
N VAL A 177 10.15 2.29 -21.30
CA VAL A 177 11.05 3.35 -21.70
C VAL A 177 11.50 3.09 -23.13
N ALA A 178 11.32 4.07 -24.01
CA ALA A 178 11.84 4.08 -25.37
C ALA A 178 12.78 5.27 -25.53
N TYR A 179 13.93 5.03 -26.12
CA TYR A 179 14.84 6.09 -26.52
C TYR A 179 14.67 6.33 -28.01
N MET A 180 14.51 7.59 -28.37
CA MET A 180 14.24 8.00 -29.75
C MET A 180 15.25 9.05 -30.17
N GLU A 181 15.83 8.83 -31.32
CA GLU A 181 16.74 9.74 -31.97
C GLU A 181 16.23 10.00 -33.39
N GLU A 182 16.09 11.27 -33.73
CA GLU A 182 15.45 11.71 -34.97
C GLU A 182 14.07 11.11 -35.21
N ARG A 183 13.96 9.94 -35.82
CA ARG A 183 12.70 9.21 -36.03
C ARG A 183 12.81 7.73 -35.69
N GLU A 184 13.96 7.31 -35.17
CA GLU A 184 14.21 5.89 -34.87
C GLU A 184 14.04 5.61 -33.36
N ILE A 185 13.55 4.43 -33.06
CA ILE A 185 13.50 3.93 -31.70
C ILE A 185 14.74 3.09 -31.49
N THR A 186 15.73 3.66 -30.78
CA THR A 186 17.04 3.03 -30.62
C THR A 186 17.08 1.98 -29.50
N LEU A 187 16.26 2.14 -28.47
CA LEU A 187 16.24 1.20 -27.34
C LEU A 187 14.83 1.15 -26.73
N ARG A 188 14.41 -0.06 -26.33
CA ARG A 188 13.19 -0.26 -25.56
C ARG A 188 13.51 -1.08 -24.31
N GLN A 189 13.02 -0.59 -23.17
CA GLN A 189 13.16 -1.26 -21.89
C GLN A 189 11.81 -1.33 -21.19
N ILE A 190 11.63 -2.35 -20.36
CA ILE A 190 10.47 -2.52 -19.48
C ILE A 190 10.99 -2.82 -18.09
N GLY A 191 10.41 -2.18 -17.10
CA GLY A 191 10.74 -2.39 -15.71
C GLY A 191 9.62 -1.98 -14.77
N PHE A 192 9.86 -2.14 -13.49
CA PHE A 192 9.01 -1.61 -12.43
C PHE A 192 9.61 -0.30 -11.93
N ALA A 193 8.78 0.72 -11.79
CA ALA A 193 9.20 2.04 -11.39
C ALA A 193 8.43 2.53 -10.17
N ILE A 194 9.12 3.25 -9.30
CA ILE A 194 8.53 3.93 -8.14
C ILE A 194 9.26 5.26 -7.94
N ARG A 195 8.56 6.30 -7.50
CA ARG A 195 9.22 7.54 -7.10
C ARG A 195 10.16 7.27 -5.94
N LYS A 196 11.35 7.86 -5.97
CA LYS A 196 12.36 7.66 -4.92
C LYS A 196 11.81 7.97 -3.53
N ALA A 197 11.15 9.11 -3.37
CA ALA A 197 10.56 9.50 -2.10
C ALA A 197 9.51 8.49 -1.56
N ASP A 198 8.76 7.83 -2.45
CA ASP A 198 7.79 6.81 -2.05
C ASP A 198 8.48 5.50 -1.67
N ALA A 199 9.52 5.12 -2.40
CA ALA A 199 10.33 3.94 -2.10
C ALA A 199 11.02 4.05 -0.74
N ASP A 200 11.58 5.22 -0.44
CA ASP A 200 12.22 5.54 0.84
C ASP A 200 11.18 5.50 1.98
N CYS A 201 9.99 6.06 1.76
CA CYS A 201 8.90 6.05 2.74
C CYS A 201 8.36 4.65 3.04
N LEU A 202 8.32 3.78 2.03
CA LEU A 202 7.87 2.38 2.15
C LEU A 202 9.00 1.42 2.58
N ASP A 203 10.22 1.91 2.76
CA ASP A 203 11.40 1.11 3.09
C ASP A 203 11.54 -0.10 2.13
N LEU A 204 11.42 0.18 0.83
CA LEU A 204 11.58 -0.85 -0.19
C LEU A 204 13.06 -1.20 -0.37
N PRO A 205 13.39 -2.49 -0.53
CA PRO A 205 14.76 -2.89 -0.77
C PRO A 205 15.21 -2.36 -2.13
N LEU A 206 16.15 -1.45 -2.10
CA LEU A 206 16.83 -0.89 -3.26
C LEU A 206 18.19 -1.59 -3.34
N ARG A 207 18.30 -2.62 -4.16
CA ARG A 207 19.58 -3.25 -4.42
C ARG A 207 20.22 -2.58 -5.64
N ASP A 208 21.52 -2.81 -5.84
CA ASP A 208 22.35 -2.32 -6.94
C ASP A 208 21.77 -2.56 -8.36
N GLN A 209 20.61 -3.20 -8.44
CA GLN A 209 19.90 -3.51 -9.68
C GLN A 209 18.91 -2.42 -10.12
N ALA A 210 18.60 -1.45 -9.25
CA ALA A 210 17.70 -0.35 -9.61
C ALA A 210 18.48 0.79 -10.25
N VAL A 211 18.03 1.21 -11.42
CA VAL A 211 18.56 2.39 -12.11
C VAL A 211 17.83 3.62 -11.61
N VAL A 212 18.57 4.68 -11.31
CA VAL A 212 17.98 5.98 -10.97
C VAL A 212 17.69 6.76 -12.24
N ILE A 213 16.44 7.15 -12.44
CA ILE A 213 16.05 8.15 -13.43
C ILE A 213 15.94 9.49 -12.70
N PRO A 214 16.84 10.45 -12.99
CA PRO A 214 16.84 11.73 -12.29
C PRO A 214 15.62 12.58 -12.67
N ALA A 215 15.27 13.51 -11.77
CA ALA A 215 14.32 14.56 -12.06
C ALA A 215 14.81 15.41 -13.24
N ALA A 216 13.90 15.74 -14.16
CA ALA A 216 14.26 16.52 -15.33
C ALA A 216 13.05 17.32 -15.86
N PRO A 217 13.30 18.44 -16.55
CA PRO A 217 12.28 19.09 -17.39
C PRO A 217 11.73 18.09 -18.40
N SER A 218 10.42 18.08 -18.58
CA SER A 218 9.71 17.05 -19.33
C SER A 218 8.46 17.63 -19.96
N TYR A 219 7.92 16.90 -20.91
CA TYR A 219 6.53 17.07 -21.35
C TYR A 219 5.73 15.84 -20.92
N GLU A 220 4.59 16.08 -20.32
CA GLU A 220 3.61 15.04 -19.93
C GLU A 220 2.40 15.08 -20.86
N MET A 221 1.84 13.91 -21.16
CA MET A 221 0.51 13.78 -21.73
C MET A 221 -0.21 12.57 -21.18
N ILE A 222 -1.54 12.62 -21.18
CA ILE A 222 -2.38 11.43 -21.01
C ILE A 222 -2.94 11.07 -22.39
N LEU A 223 -2.61 9.88 -22.87
CA LEU A 223 -3.03 9.38 -24.17
C LEU A 223 -4.06 8.27 -24.01
N ARG A 224 -5.23 8.45 -24.63
CA ARG A 224 -6.23 7.39 -24.78
C ARG A 224 -5.94 6.62 -26.07
N VAL A 225 -5.73 5.31 -25.95
CA VAL A 225 -5.56 4.39 -27.08
C VAL A 225 -6.79 3.49 -27.14
N ALA A 226 -7.58 3.62 -28.20
CA ALA A 226 -8.77 2.80 -28.43
C ALA A 226 -8.38 1.45 -29.06
N ASN A 227 -9.20 0.41 -28.83
CA ASN A 227 -9.10 -0.92 -29.43
C ASN A 227 -7.71 -1.57 -29.27
N SER A 228 -7.02 -1.29 -28.18
CA SER A 228 -5.66 -1.79 -27.94
C SER A 228 -5.68 -3.06 -27.11
N GLU A 229 -5.46 -4.21 -27.75
CA GLU A 229 -5.10 -5.46 -27.08
C GLU A 229 -3.60 -5.52 -26.73
N ARG A 230 -2.81 -4.64 -27.37
CA ARG A 230 -1.35 -4.61 -27.22
C ARG A 230 -0.91 -4.19 -25.83
N PHE A 231 0.23 -4.70 -25.46
CA PHE A 231 0.92 -4.30 -24.26
C PHE A 231 1.89 -3.16 -24.57
N GLY A 232 1.45 -1.91 -24.42
CA GLY A 232 2.23 -0.70 -24.66
C GLY A 232 1.80 0.09 -25.90
N LEU A 233 2.58 1.12 -26.18
CA LEU A 233 2.40 1.99 -27.34
C LEU A 233 2.93 1.32 -28.61
N SER A 234 2.34 1.64 -29.76
CA SER A 234 2.84 1.26 -31.09
C SER A 234 3.97 2.18 -31.55
N ASP A 235 4.67 1.77 -32.60
CA ASP A 235 5.69 2.59 -33.21
C ASP A 235 5.11 3.91 -33.76
N GLU A 236 3.91 3.85 -34.34
CA GLU A 236 3.20 5.03 -34.82
C GLU A 236 2.86 6.02 -33.70
N GLU A 237 2.44 5.50 -32.53
CA GLU A 237 2.16 6.32 -31.37
C GLU A 237 3.45 6.95 -30.83
N TYR A 238 4.54 6.20 -30.73
CA TYR A 238 5.86 6.75 -30.37
C TYR A 238 6.31 7.84 -31.36
N GLN A 239 6.15 7.61 -32.65
CA GLN A 239 6.50 8.59 -33.68
C GLN A 239 5.64 9.85 -33.61
N SER A 240 4.36 9.70 -33.29
CA SER A 240 3.44 10.82 -33.09
C SER A 240 3.87 11.67 -31.89
N ILE A 241 4.19 11.03 -30.76
CA ILE A 241 4.69 11.68 -29.55
C ILE A 241 5.99 12.44 -29.86
N TYR A 242 6.94 11.78 -30.54
CA TYR A 242 8.22 12.38 -30.90
C TYR A 242 8.03 13.66 -31.73
N ARG A 243 7.18 13.61 -32.76
CA ARG A 243 6.91 14.79 -33.61
C ARG A 243 6.34 15.96 -32.82
N GLN A 244 5.36 15.70 -31.95
CA GLN A 244 4.76 16.71 -31.10
C GLN A 244 5.79 17.34 -30.15
N VAL A 245 6.55 16.51 -29.44
CA VAL A 245 7.57 16.98 -28.50
C VAL A 245 8.64 17.79 -29.23
N ARG A 246 9.14 17.32 -30.35
CA ARG A 246 10.14 18.03 -31.16
C ARG A 246 9.64 19.40 -31.63
N GLN A 247 8.38 19.48 -32.02
CA GLN A 247 7.77 20.74 -32.49
C GLN A 247 7.76 21.82 -31.39
N VAL A 248 7.47 21.45 -30.15
CA VAL A 248 7.36 22.39 -29.01
C VAL A 248 8.68 22.64 -28.30
N SER A 249 9.61 21.68 -28.31
CA SER A 249 10.86 21.74 -27.55
C SER A 249 12.12 21.91 -28.39
N GLY A 250 12.08 21.52 -29.64
CA GLY A 250 13.26 21.46 -30.53
C GLY A 250 14.21 20.26 -30.21
N TRP A 251 13.89 19.39 -29.25
CA TRP A 251 14.75 18.28 -28.84
C TRP A 251 14.89 17.23 -29.96
N LYS A 252 16.13 16.85 -30.26
CA LYS A 252 16.44 15.84 -31.30
C LYS A 252 16.43 14.43 -30.77
N SER A 253 16.86 14.25 -29.52
CA SER A 253 16.91 12.97 -28.84
C SER A 253 16.08 13.03 -27.56
N ILE A 254 15.14 12.10 -27.42
CA ILE A 254 14.23 12.06 -26.28
C ILE A 254 14.12 10.65 -25.70
N ARG A 255 13.88 10.59 -24.41
CA ARG A 255 13.40 9.41 -23.72
C ARG A 255 11.90 9.53 -23.51
N VAL A 256 11.15 8.60 -24.04
CA VAL A 256 9.71 8.48 -23.81
C VAL A 256 9.48 7.40 -22.78
N SER A 257 8.97 7.78 -21.63
CA SER A 257 8.56 6.86 -20.56
C SER A 257 7.04 6.78 -20.52
N SER A 258 6.47 5.58 -20.47
CA SER A 258 5.02 5.38 -20.48
C SER A 258 4.57 4.32 -19.50
N THR A 259 3.46 4.57 -18.82
CA THR A 259 2.78 3.60 -17.96
C THR A 259 1.29 3.55 -18.28
N ASN A 260 0.69 2.35 -18.21
CA ASN A 260 -0.76 2.21 -18.29
C ASN A 260 -1.35 2.59 -16.93
N ILE A 261 -2.19 3.60 -16.89
CA ILE A 261 -2.83 4.09 -15.66
C ILE A 261 -4.25 3.56 -15.49
N TYR A 262 -4.92 3.20 -16.59
CA TYR A 262 -6.28 2.68 -16.55
C TYR A 262 -6.61 1.90 -17.82
N THR A 263 -7.41 0.84 -17.67
CA THR A 263 -7.97 0.09 -18.80
C THR A 263 -9.48 0.11 -18.65
N HIS A 264 -10.17 0.58 -19.68
CA HIS A 264 -11.61 0.68 -19.75
C HIS A 264 -12.16 -0.30 -20.77
N GLN A 265 -13.29 -0.93 -20.48
CA GLN A 265 -14.03 -1.74 -21.43
C GLN A 265 -15.51 -1.36 -21.37
N ALA A 266 -16.03 -0.81 -22.47
CA ALA A 266 -17.44 -0.51 -22.62
C ALA A 266 -17.86 -0.85 -24.06
N ASP A 267 -19.07 -1.36 -24.22
CA ASP A 267 -19.68 -1.66 -25.52
C ASP A 267 -18.81 -2.53 -26.44
N GLY A 268 -18.09 -3.48 -25.84
CA GLY A 268 -17.16 -4.37 -26.57
C GLY A 268 -15.83 -3.72 -26.99
N VAL A 269 -15.64 -2.44 -26.70
CA VAL A 269 -14.42 -1.69 -27.03
C VAL A 269 -13.50 -1.57 -25.83
N ARG A 270 -12.26 -2.04 -25.98
CA ARG A 270 -11.22 -1.93 -24.96
C ARG A 270 -10.36 -0.70 -25.21
N GLY A 271 -10.41 0.27 -24.29
CA GLY A 271 -9.55 1.46 -24.31
C GLY A 271 -8.51 1.42 -23.18
N LYS A 272 -7.30 1.91 -23.44
CA LYS A 272 -6.25 2.06 -22.45
C LYS A 272 -5.83 3.51 -22.34
N PHE A 273 -5.55 3.93 -21.11
CA PHE A 273 -5.03 5.26 -20.82
C PHE A 273 -3.58 5.14 -20.38
N TYR A 274 -2.72 5.87 -21.07
CA TYR A 274 -1.29 5.91 -20.78
C TYR A 274 -0.91 7.30 -20.28
N GLN A 275 -0.20 7.34 -19.15
CA GLN A 275 0.58 8.51 -18.78
C GLN A 275 1.94 8.39 -19.44
N ILE A 276 2.38 9.47 -20.08
CA ILE A 276 3.57 9.51 -20.91
C ILE A 276 4.40 10.72 -20.50
N TRP A 277 5.70 10.50 -20.34
CA TRP A 277 6.67 11.59 -20.14
C TRP A 277 7.73 11.53 -21.22
N ALA A 278 8.03 12.68 -21.79
CA ALA A 278 9.12 12.86 -22.74
C ALA A 278 10.19 13.77 -22.14
N ASN A 279 11.41 13.28 -22.03
CA ASN A 279 12.56 13.99 -21.47
C ASN A 279 13.66 14.13 -22.53
N PRO A 280 14.42 15.24 -22.53
CA PRO A 280 15.63 15.30 -23.36
C PRO A 280 16.64 14.27 -22.90
N VAL A 281 17.36 13.68 -23.84
CA VAL A 281 18.51 12.82 -23.57
C VAL A 281 19.75 13.53 -24.10
N LYS A 282 20.73 13.75 -23.23
CA LYS A 282 22.08 14.08 -23.68
C LYS A 282 22.72 12.77 -24.13
N LEU A 283 22.90 12.58 -25.41
CA LEU A 283 23.76 11.51 -25.90
C LEU A 283 25.19 11.88 -25.50
N SER A 284 25.79 11.06 -24.66
CA SER A 284 27.21 11.13 -24.27
C SER A 284 28.08 10.67 -25.42
#